data_ff72feef1cde970ef4d5f093d7c3db9f
#
_entry.id   ff72feef1cde970ef4d5f093d7c3db9f
#
_cell.length_a   1.000
_cell.length_b   1.000
_cell.length_c   1.000
_cell.angle_alpha   90.00
_cell.angle_beta   90.00
_cell.angle_gamma   90.00
#
_symmetry.space_group_name_H-M   'P 1'
#
loop_
_entity.id
_entity.type
_entity.pdbx_description
1 polymer ?
#
loop_
_entity_poly.entity_id
_entity_poly.type
_entity_poly.pdbx_seq_one_letter_code
_entity_poly.pdbx_strand_id
1 'polypeptide(L)'
;TNIFVGGNLVERGITIKGLAVTYITRRAKGKSNVDNTEQRARWFGYKSRFLDVCRVFTTKDIKDDFTSILEHDDDMWASIERARDRGIPFKDMPRIFKLARSTYLQLTRSNVAKSAPYALSEWKSQQYFSTDLSISKENIEKIEAYKSSHESEIIIERHNDVQVHKVLPNQSFDAVFDELLSKIEYINGEILNKDYFLTLKQALEKVELNPAVDVYWVRDEHHSSRKINDDFSIQQLFQGRNPNIASANYYEGDRSLVNKQPNHIQIQIHYVTPTNLVEYNYYSPVIAMYVPEACSEKLSRLVRKG
;
A
#
# COMPACT_ATOMS: atom_id res chain seq x y z
N THR A 1 -46.41 20.71 14.43
CA THR A 1 -45.32 20.44 13.49
C THR A 1 -44.31 21.56 13.63
N ASN A 2 -43.05 21.22 13.90
CA ASN A 2 -41.97 22.16 14.00
C ASN A 2 -41.08 22.08 12.75
N ILE A 3 -40.67 23.23 12.22
CA ILE A 3 -39.75 23.32 11.09
C ILE A 3 -38.46 23.99 11.56
N PHE A 4 -37.35 23.34 11.37
CA PHE A 4 -36.03 23.85 11.69
C PHE A 4 -35.34 24.25 10.39
N VAL A 5 -34.86 25.49 10.30
CA VAL A 5 -34.08 25.97 9.17
C VAL A 5 -32.74 26.46 9.69
N GLY A 6 -31.66 25.93 9.15
CA GLY A 6 -30.32 26.31 9.58
C GLY A 6 -29.23 25.95 8.58
N GLY A 7 -28.13 26.67 8.71
CA GLY A 7 -26.89 26.36 7.99
C GLY A 7 -25.92 25.57 8.88
N ASN A 8 -24.64 25.94 8.84
CA ASN A 8 -23.55 25.22 9.54
C ASN A 8 -23.74 25.13 11.07
N LEU A 9 -24.55 25.99 11.67
CA LEU A 9 -24.86 25.94 13.13
C LEU A 9 -25.70 24.73 13.52
N VAL A 10 -26.53 24.22 12.60
CA VAL A 10 -27.36 23.03 12.84
C VAL A 10 -26.54 21.74 12.60
N GLU A 11 -25.38 21.84 11.97
CA GLU A 11 -24.58 20.70 11.57
C GLU A 11 -23.78 20.06 12.72
N ARG A 12 -23.61 20.75 13.85
CA ARG A 12 -22.78 20.26 14.96
C ARG A 12 -23.51 20.32 16.31
N GLY A 13 -23.48 19.21 17.02
CA GLY A 13 -23.87 19.14 18.42
C GLY A 13 -25.38 19.15 18.69
N ILE A 14 -26.24 19.13 17.68
CA ILE A 14 -27.70 19.16 17.86
C ILE A 14 -28.27 17.78 17.50
N THR A 15 -29.08 17.24 18.40
CA THR A 15 -29.89 16.04 18.14
C THR A 15 -31.35 16.45 18.15
N ILE A 16 -32.04 16.29 17.03
CA ILE A 16 -33.48 16.65 16.93
C ILE A 16 -34.29 15.38 17.10
N LYS A 17 -34.92 15.24 18.28
CA LYS A 17 -35.81 14.11 18.56
C LYS A 17 -37.04 14.17 17.65
N GLY A 18 -37.42 13.02 17.05
CA GLY A 18 -38.59 12.92 16.20
C GLY A 18 -38.48 13.59 14.83
N LEU A 19 -37.29 13.92 14.39
CA LEU A 19 -37.07 14.43 13.03
C LEU A 19 -37.42 13.38 11.99
N ALA A 20 -38.53 13.54 11.27
CA ALA A 20 -39.02 12.59 10.28
C ALA A 20 -38.64 12.99 8.85
N VAL A 21 -38.58 14.28 8.54
CA VAL A 21 -38.29 14.76 7.20
C VAL A 21 -37.08 15.70 7.22
N THR A 22 -36.15 15.48 6.33
CA THR A 22 -34.94 16.30 6.21
C THR A 22 -34.70 16.68 4.75
N TYR A 23 -34.39 17.95 4.54
CA TYR A 23 -33.93 18.48 3.25
C TYR A 23 -32.46 18.87 3.35
N ILE A 24 -31.62 18.24 2.55
CA ILE A 24 -30.19 18.57 2.43
C ILE A 24 -29.95 19.09 1.02
N THR A 25 -29.86 20.39 0.88
CA THR A 25 -29.73 21.04 -0.44
C THR A 25 -28.34 21.61 -0.69
N ARG A 26 -27.51 21.69 0.37
CA ARG A 26 -26.19 22.32 0.27
C ARG A 26 -25.09 21.27 0.35
N ARG A 27 -24.27 21.24 -0.68
CA ARG A 27 -22.98 20.56 -0.69
C ARG A 27 -21.90 21.52 -0.17
N ALA A 28 -20.88 21.00 0.51
CA ALA A 28 -19.76 21.84 0.92
C ALA A 28 -19.07 22.45 -0.31
N LYS A 29 -18.63 23.70 -0.23
CA LYS A 29 -17.80 24.30 -1.27
C LYS A 29 -16.40 23.70 -1.18
N GLY A 30 -15.94 23.03 -2.23
CA GLY A 30 -14.66 22.32 -2.26
C GLY A 30 -14.74 20.92 -1.69
N LYS A 31 -13.60 20.32 -1.35
CA LYS A 31 -13.54 18.97 -0.81
C LYS A 31 -14.17 18.88 0.58
N SER A 32 -15.14 18.00 0.76
CA SER A 32 -15.77 17.73 2.06
C SER A 32 -15.04 16.59 2.77
N ASN A 33 -14.81 16.76 4.07
CA ASN A 33 -14.27 15.68 4.89
C ASN A 33 -15.39 14.70 5.27
N VAL A 34 -15.10 13.40 5.26
CA VAL A 34 -16.04 12.34 5.64
C VAL A 34 -16.55 12.56 7.05
N ASP A 35 -15.66 12.86 8.02
CA ASP A 35 -16.01 13.14 9.40
C ASP A 35 -17.03 14.29 9.56
N ASN A 36 -16.92 15.34 8.76
CA ASN A 36 -17.90 16.43 8.78
C ASN A 36 -19.24 16.02 8.18
N THR A 37 -19.21 15.20 7.11
CA THR A 37 -20.43 14.72 6.44
C THR A 37 -21.19 13.74 7.33
N GLU A 38 -20.48 12.83 8.01
CA GLU A 38 -21.06 11.92 9.02
C GLU A 38 -21.64 12.67 10.20
N GLN A 39 -20.97 13.74 10.68
CA GLN A 39 -21.52 14.59 11.74
C GLN A 39 -22.84 15.25 11.33
N ARG A 40 -23.03 15.60 10.07
CA ARG A 40 -24.31 16.08 9.54
C ARG A 40 -25.37 14.97 9.58
N ALA A 41 -24.98 13.73 9.31
CA ALA A 41 -25.88 12.59 9.31
C ALA A 41 -26.33 12.17 10.73
N ARG A 42 -25.71 12.66 11.82
CA ARG A 42 -26.11 12.37 13.20
C ARG A 42 -27.58 12.69 13.50
N TRP A 43 -28.20 13.58 12.75
CA TRP A 43 -29.65 13.84 12.88
C TRP A 43 -30.50 12.62 12.59
N PHE A 44 -29.98 11.69 11.82
CA PHE A 44 -30.68 10.46 11.43
C PHE A 44 -30.53 9.32 12.45
N GLY A 45 -29.74 9.50 13.50
CA GLY A 45 -29.56 8.49 14.55
C GLY A 45 -30.83 8.21 15.34
N TYR A 46 -30.90 7.01 15.94
CA TYR A 46 -31.98 6.59 16.85
C TYR A 46 -33.39 6.53 16.23
N LYS A 47 -33.51 6.23 14.94
CA LYS A 47 -34.76 6.25 14.19
C LYS A 47 -35.36 4.87 13.92
N SER A 48 -34.82 3.80 14.54
CA SER A 48 -35.30 2.43 14.33
C SER A 48 -36.81 2.25 14.54
N ARG A 49 -37.41 3.08 15.39
CA ARG A 49 -38.83 3.00 15.71
C ARG A 49 -39.76 3.65 14.67
N PHE A 50 -39.23 4.46 13.74
CA PHE A 50 -40.05 5.22 12.77
C PHE A 50 -39.29 5.45 11.42
N LEU A 51 -38.44 4.47 11.06
CA LEU A 51 -37.75 4.49 9.78
C LEU A 51 -38.70 4.52 8.58
N ASP A 52 -39.83 3.89 8.68
CA ASP A 52 -40.89 3.84 7.68
C ASP A 52 -41.43 5.21 7.28
N VAL A 53 -41.45 6.15 8.22
CA VAL A 53 -41.90 7.54 7.97
C VAL A 53 -40.75 8.53 7.74
N CYS A 54 -39.50 8.10 7.90
CA CYS A 54 -38.36 8.96 7.64
C CYS A 54 -38.17 9.21 6.14
N ARG A 55 -37.99 10.47 5.78
CA ARG A 55 -37.70 10.88 4.40
C ARG A 55 -36.54 11.86 4.37
N VAL A 56 -35.60 11.63 3.44
CA VAL A 56 -34.48 12.53 3.15
C VAL A 56 -34.58 12.97 1.71
N PHE A 57 -34.70 14.27 1.54
CA PHE A 57 -34.68 14.91 0.24
C PHE A 57 -33.33 15.55 0.01
N THR A 58 -32.66 15.18 -1.07
CA THR A 58 -31.31 15.66 -1.36
C THR A 58 -31.03 15.65 -2.86
N THR A 59 -29.94 16.27 -3.27
CA THR A 59 -29.47 16.18 -4.65
C THR A 59 -28.77 14.84 -4.91
N LYS A 60 -28.69 14.44 -6.19
CA LYS A 60 -28.00 13.21 -6.59
C LYS A 60 -26.56 13.17 -6.08
N ASP A 61 -25.82 14.27 -6.25
CA ASP A 61 -24.42 14.36 -5.82
C ASP A 61 -24.23 14.13 -4.32
N ILE A 62 -25.10 14.69 -3.50
CA ILE A 62 -25.05 14.51 -2.04
C ILE A 62 -25.42 13.05 -1.67
N LYS A 63 -26.37 12.46 -2.37
CA LYS A 63 -26.72 11.04 -2.20
C LYS A 63 -25.50 10.16 -2.53
N ASP A 64 -24.83 10.42 -3.63
CA ASP A 64 -23.65 9.65 -4.07
C ASP A 64 -22.51 9.80 -3.05
N ASP A 65 -22.32 10.99 -2.46
CA ASP A 65 -21.37 11.21 -1.35
C ASP A 65 -21.70 10.34 -0.13
N PHE A 66 -22.95 10.31 0.32
CA PHE A 66 -23.38 9.47 1.45
C PHE A 66 -23.24 7.97 1.15
N THR A 67 -23.54 7.54 -0.08
CA THR A 67 -23.33 6.15 -0.50
C THR A 67 -21.87 5.75 -0.43
N SER A 68 -20.97 6.63 -0.91
CA SER A 68 -19.53 6.39 -0.87
C SER A 68 -18.98 6.31 0.57
N ILE A 69 -19.55 7.10 1.50
CA ILE A 69 -19.18 7.06 2.91
C ILE A 69 -19.66 5.74 3.54
N LEU A 70 -20.89 5.33 3.27
CA LEU A 70 -21.43 4.07 3.78
C LEU A 70 -20.61 2.85 3.30
N GLU A 71 -20.28 2.81 2.00
CA GLU A 71 -19.44 1.77 1.44
C GLU A 71 -18.06 1.73 2.11
N HIS A 72 -17.49 2.91 2.44
CA HIS A 72 -16.21 3.00 3.15
C HIS A 72 -16.33 2.46 4.59
N ASP A 73 -17.39 2.83 5.32
CA ASP A 73 -17.62 2.35 6.67
C ASP A 73 -17.84 0.84 6.72
N ASP A 74 -18.65 0.30 5.83
CA ASP A 74 -18.88 -1.14 5.73
C ASP A 74 -17.59 -1.92 5.51
N ASP A 75 -16.72 -1.44 4.61
CA ASP A 75 -15.42 -2.08 4.37
C ASP A 75 -14.47 -1.95 5.56
N MET A 76 -14.51 -0.81 6.26
CA MET A 76 -13.70 -0.61 7.47
C MET A 76 -14.14 -1.58 8.57
N TRP A 77 -15.44 -1.70 8.81
CA TRP A 77 -15.99 -2.64 9.80
C TRP A 77 -15.66 -4.09 9.43
N ALA A 78 -15.87 -4.48 8.17
CA ALA A 78 -15.52 -5.82 7.71
C ALA A 78 -14.01 -6.13 7.89
N SER A 79 -13.16 -5.13 7.76
CA SER A 79 -11.72 -5.29 7.98
C SER A 79 -11.37 -5.41 9.47
N ILE A 80 -12.06 -4.65 10.34
CA ILE A 80 -11.92 -4.77 11.79
C ILE A 80 -12.36 -6.16 12.25
N GLU A 81 -13.50 -6.66 11.75
CA GLU A 81 -14.00 -7.99 12.07
C GLU A 81 -13.04 -9.09 11.63
N ARG A 82 -12.51 -9.01 10.40
CA ARG A 82 -11.51 -9.95 9.91
C ARG A 82 -10.24 -9.95 10.75
N ALA A 83 -9.77 -8.77 11.17
CA ALA A 83 -8.60 -8.66 12.04
C ALA A 83 -8.86 -9.27 13.42
N ARG A 84 -10.02 -9.00 14.02
CA ARG A 84 -10.46 -9.62 15.27
C ARG A 84 -10.47 -11.15 15.16
N ASP A 85 -11.07 -11.69 14.10
CA ASP A 85 -11.20 -13.13 13.90
C ASP A 85 -9.84 -13.83 13.69
N ARG A 86 -8.86 -13.07 13.20
CA ARG A 86 -7.45 -13.52 13.07
C ARG A 86 -6.59 -13.23 14.29
N GLY A 87 -7.14 -12.63 15.34
CA GLY A 87 -6.39 -12.26 16.54
C GLY A 87 -5.37 -11.13 16.33
N ILE A 88 -5.51 -10.34 15.28
CA ILE A 88 -4.62 -9.21 15.00
C ILE A 88 -4.99 -8.03 15.89
N PRO A 89 -4.08 -7.52 16.73
CA PRO A 89 -4.33 -6.33 17.56
C PRO A 89 -4.66 -5.11 16.69
N PHE A 90 -5.53 -4.22 17.18
CA PHE A 90 -5.96 -3.02 16.44
C PHE A 90 -4.79 -2.13 15.99
N LYS A 91 -3.72 -2.05 16.80
CA LYS A 91 -2.49 -1.29 16.49
C LYS A 91 -1.72 -1.84 15.30
N ASP A 92 -1.88 -3.14 15.02
CA ASP A 92 -1.19 -3.88 13.96
C ASP A 92 -2.10 -4.11 12.74
N MET A 93 -3.33 -3.58 12.79
CA MET A 93 -4.25 -3.64 11.66
C MET A 93 -3.70 -2.85 10.46
N PRO A 94 -3.79 -3.41 9.25
CA PRO A 94 -3.47 -2.67 8.05
C PRO A 94 -4.33 -1.41 7.97
N ARG A 95 -3.71 -0.30 7.61
CA ARG A 95 -4.46 0.95 7.38
C ARG A 95 -5.28 0.79 6.12
N ILE A 96 -6.60 0.86 6.28
CA ILE A 96 -7.52 0.72 5.15
C ILE A 96 -7.59 2.05 4.43
N PHE A 97 -7.06 2.06 3.21
CA PHE A 97 -7.23 3.18 2.29
C PHE A 97 -8.26 2.78 1.25
N LYS A 98 -9.49 3.18 1.44
CA LYS A 98 -10.48 3.06 0.38
C LYS A 98 -10.34 4.23 -0.57
N LEU A 99 -10.28 3.90 -1.85
CA LEU A 99 -10.41 4.88 -2.93
C LEU A 99 -11.87 5.35 -2.93
N ALA A 100 -12.13 6.53 -2.38
CA ALA A 100 -13.45 7.10 -2.45
C ALA A 100 -13.85 7.26 -3.92
N ARG A 101 -15.05 6.83 -4.28
CA ARG A 101 -15.61 7.06 -5.63
C ARG A 101 -15.92 8.54 -5.87
N SER A 102 -15.99 9.33 -4.82
CA SER A 102 -16.29 10.75 -4.89
C SER A 102 -15.02 11.59 -4.98
N THR A 103 -14.92 12.44 -5.98
CA THR A 103 -13.85 13.43 -6.15
C THR A 103 -13.89 14.54 -5.10
N TYR A 104 -14.95 14.60 -4.29
CA TYR A 104 -15.21 15.67 -3.33
C TYR A 104 -15.00 15.28 -1.88
N LEU A 105 -14.86 13.97 -1.60
CA LEU A 105 -14.67 13.47 -0.24
C LEU A 105 -13.19 13.31 0.10
N GLN A 106 -12.81 13.74 1.28
CA GLN A 106 -11.54 13.44 1.92
C GLN A 106 -11.82 12.72 3.23
N LEU A 107 -11.06 11.67 3.54
CA LEU A 107 -11.26 10.85 4.75
C LEU A 107 -11.22 11.70 6.02
N THR A 108 -10.33 12.67 6.09
CA THR A 108 -10.24 13.59 7.22
C THR A 108 -9.54 14.89 6.79
N ARG A 109 -9.43 15.85 7.72
CA ARG A 109 -8.76 17.12 7.44
C ARG A 109 -7.28 16.89 7.11
N SER A 110 -6.76 17.64 6.15
CA SER A 110 -5.37 17.52 5.68
C SER A 110 -4.32 17.70 6.78
N ASN A 111 -4.62 18.46 7.84
CA ASN A 111 -3.75 18.64 8.99
C ASN A 111 -3.81 17.48 10.01
N VAL A 112 -4.82 16.63 9.95
CA VAL A 112 -4.99 15.42 10.78
C VAL A 112 -4.52 14.18 10.05
N ALA A 113 -4.71 14.14 8.74
CA ALA A 113 -4.21 13.07 7.87
C ALA A 113 -2.68 13.11 7.83
N LYS A 114 -2.04 12.55 8.86
CA LYS A 114 -0.58 12.26 8.86
C LYS A 114 -0.21 11.09 7.93
N SER A 115 -1.18 10.50 7.26
CA SER A 115 -0.92 9.48 6.25
C SER A 115 -0.52 10.19 4.96
N ALA A 116 0.74 10.11 4.61
CA ALA A 116 1.11 10.27 3.22
C ALA A 116 0.20 9.36 2.39
N PRO A 117 -0.41 9.85 1.29
CA PRO A 117 -1.08 8.94 0.37
C PRO A 117 -0.09 7.82 0.06
N TYR A 118 -0.52 6.56 0.10
CA TYR A 118 0.30 5.47 -0.39
C TYR A 118 0.60 5.80 -1.85
N ALA A 119 1.77 6.35 -2.09
CA ALA A 119 2.26 6.46 -3.44
C ALA A 119 2.50 5.02 -3.88
N LEU A 120 1.57 4.45 -4.64
CA LEU A 120 1.73 3.15 -5.29
C LEU A 120 2.75 3.25 -6.44
N SER A 121 3.48 4.36 -6.49
CA SER A 121 4.42 4.70 -7.53
C SER A 121 5.84 4.69 -7.03
N GLU A 122 6.75 4.54 -7.97
CA GLU A 122 8.17 4.70 -7.77
C GLU A 122 8.82 3.54 -7.00
N TRP A 123 9.99 3.85 -6.47
CA TRP A 123 10.84 2.90 -5.81
C TRP A 123 10.53 2.80 -4.32
N LYS A 124 10.30 1.57 -3.85
CA LYS A 124 10.11 1.25 -2.43
C LYS A 124 10.97 0.06 -2.05
N SER A 125 11.38 0.02 -0.80
CA SER A 125 12.11 -1.14 -0.25
C SER A 125 11.74 -1.34 1.21
N GLN A 126 11.89 -2.57 1.66
CA GLN A 126 11.99 -2.86 3.08
C GLN A 126 13.19 -2.11 3.66
N GLN A 127 13.07 -1.69 4.90
CA GLN A 127 14.06 -0.82 5.54
C GLN A 127 14.78 -1.51 6.70
N TYR A 128 14.24 -2.60 7.23
CA TYR A 128 14.73 -3.21 8.45
C TYR A 128 15.33 -4.59 8.21
N PHE A 129 16.37 -4.89 8.97
CA PHE A 129 16.96 -6.22 9.04
C PHE A 129 16.14 -7.10 10.00
N SER A 130 15.83 -8.33 9.60
CA SER A 130 15.13 -9.26 10.48
C SER A 130 16.08 -9.80 11.56
N THR A 131 15.74 -9.53 12.81
CA THR A 131 16.44 -10.09 13.98
C THR A 131 15.96 -11.48 14.37
N ASP A 132 14.92 -11.99 13.71
CA ASP A 132 14.42 -13.35 13.90
C ASP A 132 15.02 -14.28 12.85
N LEU A 133 15.91 -15.16 13.30
CA LEU A 133 16.56 -16.15 12.45
C LEU A 133 15.56 -17.14 11.83
N SER A 134 14.49 -17.49 12.55
CA SER A 134 13.49 -18.46 12.07
C SER A 134 12.72 -17.87 10.89
N ILE A 135 12.27 -16.62 11.00
CA ILE A 135 11.61 -15.88 9.93
C ILE A 135 12.54 -15.73 8.73
N SER A 136 13.81 -15.36 8.97
CA SER A 136 14.78 -15.21 7.88
C SER A 136 15.00 -16.51 7.12
N LYS A 137 15.16 -17.64 7.81
CA LYS A 137 15.30 -18.98 7.18
C LYS A 137 14.06 -19.39 6.41
N GLU A 138 12.89 -19.24 7.02
CA GLU A 138 11.62 -19.58 6.38
C GLU A 138 11.40 -18.76 5.09
N ASN A 139 11.70 -17.46 5.14
CA ASN A 139 11.60 -16.59 3.96
C ASN A 139 12.59 -16.99 2.87
N ILE A 140 13.83 -17.35 3.23
CA ILE A 140 14.82 -17.86 2.27
C ILE A 140 14.32 -19.15 1.62
N GLU A 141 13.80 -20.10 2.39
CA GLU A 141 13.25 -21.35 1.87
C GLU A 141 12.10 -21.10 0.88
N LYS A 142 11.19 -20.18 1.20
CA LYS A 142 10.08 -19.80 0.31
C LYS A 142 10.58 -19.14 -1.00
N ILE A 143 11.57 -18.26 -0.90
CA ILE A 143 12.18 -17.57 -2.05
C ILE A 143 12.93 -18.58 -2.94
N GLU A 144 13.71 -19.48 -2.36
CA GLU A 144 14.46 -20.50 -3.12
C GLU A 144 13.51 -21.55 -3.73
N ALA A 145 12.42 -21.91 -3.06
CA ALA A 145 11.39 -22.77 -3.63
C ALA A 145 10.71 -22.13 -4.86
N TYR A 146 10.37 -20.84 -4.77
CA TYR A 146 9.82 -20.09 -5.89
C TYR A 146 10.83 -20.00 -7.06
N LYS A 147 12.08 -19.71 -6.77
CA LYS A 147 13.17 -19.68 -7.75
C LYS A 147 13.34 -21.02 -8.45
N SER A 148 13.36 -22.11 -7.69
CA SER A 148 13.52 -23.47 -8.23
C SER A 148 12.34 -23.92 -9.10
N SER A 149 11.11 -23.49 -8.76
CA SER A 149 9.92 -23.80 -9.57
C SER A 149 9.92 -23.11 -10.95
N HIS A 150 10.73 -22.07 -11.13
CA HIS A 150 10.86 -21.30 -12.38
C HIS A 150 12.26 -21.38 -12.99
N GLU A 151 13.08 -22.34 -12.59
CA GLU A 151 14.51 -22.42 -12.98
C GLU A 151 14.72 -22.38 -14.50
N SER A 152 13.82 -23.00 -15.27
CA SER A 152 13.90 -23.03 -16.75
C SER A 152 13.63 -21.68 -17.42
N GLU A 153 12.99 -20.75 -16.71
CA GLU A 153 12.64 -19.42 -17.23
C GLU A 153 13.62 -18.34 -16.77
N ILE A 154 14.49 -18.66 -15.80
CA ILE A 154 15.43 -17.72 -15.23
C ILE A 154 16.58 -17.42 -16.22
N ILE A 155 16.81 -16.13 -16.42
CA ILE A 155 17.89 -15.60 -17.23
C ILE A 155 19.01 -15.12 -16.31
N ILE A 156 20.26 -15.41 -16.69
CA ILE A 156 21.43 -14.88 -15.98
C ILE A 156 21.87 -13.59 -16.67
N GLU A 157 21.75 -12.48 -15.95
CA GLU A 157 22.24 -11.19 -16.40
C GLU A 157 23.60 -10.88 -15.77
N ARG A 158 24.60 -10.70 -16.61
CA ARG A 158 25.93 -10.29 -16.20
C ARG A 158 26.11 -8.79 -16.39
N HIS A 159 26.52 -8.13 -15.33
CA HIS A 159 26.90 -6.73 -15.36
C HIS A 159 28.38 -6.65 -14.95
N ASN A 160 29.28 -6.83 -15.91
CA ASN A 160 30.69 -7.17 -15.75
C ASN A 160 30.92 -8.57 -15.09
N ASP A 161 32.16 -8.95 -14.89
CA ASP A 161 32.53 -10.28 -14.36
C ASP A 161 32.19 -10.50 -12.88
N VAL A 162 31.79 -9.45 -12.17
CA VAL A 162 31.57 -9.46 -10.71
C VAL A 162 30.10 -9.38 -10.32
N GLN A 163 29.26 -8.77 -11.18
CA GLN A 163 27.85 -8.52 -10.87
C GLN A 163 26.96 -9.43 -11.69
N VAL A 164 26.48 -10.49 -11.06
CA VAL A 164 25.59 -11.47 -11.69
C VAL A 164 24.23 -11.40 -11.02
N HIS A 165 23.19 -11.19 -11.81
CA HIS A 165 21.81 -11.22 -11.35
C HIS A 165 21.08 -12.39 -12.01
N LYS A 166 20.18 -13.02 -11.27
CA LYS A 166 19.19 -13.96 -11.82
C LYS A 166 17.89 -13.23 -12.00
N VAL A 167 17.25 -13.40 -13.13
CA VAL A 167 16.04 -12.65 -13.50
C VAL A 167 14.99 -13.63 -13.99
N LEU A 168 13.81 -13.57 -13.42
CA LEU A 168 12.60 -14.20 -13.92
C LEU A 168 11.76 -13.12 -14.60
N PRO A 169 11.78 -13.02 -15.94
CA PRO A 169 11.14 -11.93 -16.66
C PRO A 169 9.66 -12.20 -16.94
N ASN A 170 8.91 -11.15 -17.25
CA ASN A 170 7.57 -11.18 -17.84
C ASN A 170 6.50 -11.94 -17.05
N GLN A 171 6.58 -11.97 -15.75
CA GLN A 171 5.55 -12.59 -14.92
C GLN A 171 4.31 -11.70 -14.80
N SER A 172 3.17 -12.27 -14.44
CA SER A 172 2.02 -11.48 -14.01
C SER A 172 2.16 -11.07 -12.55
N PHE A 173 1.64 -9.90 -12.17
CA PHE A 173 1.69 -9.47 -10.78
C PHE A 173 0.92 -10.43 -9.86
N ASP A 174 -0.19 -10.99 -10.35
CA ASP A 174 -1.00 -11.95 -9.61
C ASP A 174 -0.22 -13.22 -9.28
N ALA A 175 0.49 -13.80 -10.26
CA ALA A 175 1.32 -14.98 -10.03
C ALA A 175 2.43 -14.70 -9.01
N VAL A 176 3.17 -13.60 -9.17
CA VAL A 176 4.23 -13.21 -8.23
C VAL A 176 3.68 -12.97 -6.83
N PHE A 177 2.50 -12.34 -6.72
CA PHE A 177 1.85 -12.14 -5.42
C PHE A 177 1.44 -13.46 -4.78
N ASP A 178 0.73 -14.32 -5.51
CA ASP A 178 0.15 -15.54 -4.95
C ASP A 178 1.22 -16.60 -4.64
N GLU A 179 2.26 -16.68 -5.47
CA GLU A 179 3.30 -17.72 -5.34
C GLU A 179 4.49 -17.30 -4.46
N LEU A 180 4.77 -16.00 -4.34
CA LEU A 180 5.92 -15.49 -3.59
C LEU A 180 5.50 -14.49 -2.51
N LEU A 181 5.02 -13.29 -2.90
CA LEU A 181 4.89 -12.16 -1.98
C LEU A 181 3.88 -12.39 -0.85
N SER A 182 2.81 -13.15 -1.11
CA SER A 182 1.81 -13.50 -0.09
C SER A 182 2.30 -14.52 0.93
N LYS A 183 3.36 -15.26 0.62
CA LYS A 183 3.90 -16.33 1.47
C LYS A 183 5.02 -15.87 2.39
N ILE A 184 5.67 -14.76 2.06
CA ILE A 184 6.76 -14.20 2.86
C ILE A 184 6.21 -13.59 4.16
N GLU A 185 6.93 -13.78 5.25
CA GLU A 185 6.69 -13.11 6.53
C GLU A 185 7.40 -11.76 6.54
N TYR A 186 6.65 -10.70 6.89
CA TYR A 186 7.14 -9.33 6.89
C TYR A 186 7.35 -8.82 8.30
N ILE A 187 8.40 -8.02 8.49
CA ILE A 187 8.68 -7.35 9.76
C ILE A 187 7.59 -6.31 10.05
N ASN A 188 7.11 -6.27 11.28
CA ASN A 188 6.15 -5.27 11.71
C ASN A 188 6.70 -3.85 11.52
N GLY A 189 5.88 -2.97 10.96
CA GLY A 189 6.27 -1.57 10.68
C GLY A 189 6.85 -1.33 9.30
N GLU A 190 7.14 -2.38 8.52
CA GLU A 190 7.55 -2.22 7.12
C GLU A 190 6.41 -1.66 6.26
N ILE A 191 6.77 -0.67 5.42
CA ILE A 191 5.83 -0.11 4.44
C ILE A 191 5.55 -1.14 3.32
N LEU A 192 6.62 -1.79 2.85
CA LEU A 192 6.54 -2.82 1.81
C LEU A 192 6.25 -4.16 2.50
N ASN A 193 4.98 -4.48 2.64
CA ASN A 193 4.47 -5.67 3.32
C ASN A 193 3.34 -6.33 2.51
N LYS A 194 2.79 -7.42 3.02
CA LYS A 194 1.73 -8.19 2.36
C LYS A 194 0.51 -7.34 1.99
N ASP A 195 0.10 -6.44 2.88
CA ASP A 195 -1.07 -5.59 2.65
C ASP A 195 -0.82 -4.54 1.57
N TYR A 196 0.41 -4.03 1.49
CA TYR A 196 0.83 -3.15 0.41
C TYR A 196 0.71 -3.84 -0.95
N PHE A 197 1.24 -5.06 -1.06
CA PHE A 197 1.19 -5.84 -2.31
C PHE A 197 -0.25 -6.23 -2.67
N LEU A 198 -1.06 -6.61 -1.68
CA LEU A 198 -2.48 -6.90 -1.90
C LEU A 198 -3.24 -5.66 -2.39
N THR A 199 -2.95 -4.50 -1.80
CA THR A 199 -3.54 -3.22 -2.23
C THR A 199 -3.13 -2.87 -3.65
N LEU A 200 -1.87 -3.09 -4.00
CA LEU A 200 -1.39 -2.87 -5.37
C LEU A 200 -2.08 -3.83 -6.36
N LYS A 201 -2.21 -5.12 -6.03
CA LYS A 201 -2.93 -6.11 -6.83
C LYS A 201 -4.35 -5.64 -7.14
N GLN A 202 -5.12 -5.29 -6.11
CA GLN A 202 -6.49 -4.82 -6.23
C GLN A 202 -6.59 -3.50 -7.02
N ALA A 203 -5.61 -2.62 -6.86
CA ALA A 203 -5.58 -1.36 -7.61
C ALA A 203 -5.29 -1.58 -9.10
N LEU A 204 -4.38 -2.50 -9.43
CA LEU A 204 -4.09 -2.89 -10.82
C LEU A 204 -5.32 -3.52 -11.50
N GLU A 205 -5.98 -4.46 -10.84
CA GLU A 205 -7.24 -5.05 -11.31
C GLU A 205 -8.30 -3.97 -11.58
N LYS A 206 -8.47 -3.04 -10.66
CA LYS A 206 -9.50 -1.99 -10.77
C LYS A 206 -9.27 -1.02 -11.93
N VAL A 207 -8.01 -0.78 -12.31
CA VAL A 207 -7.67 0.06 -13.47
C VAL A 207 -7.45 -0.75 -14.75
N GLU A 208 -7.74 -2.04 -14.69
CA GLU A 208 -7.57 -2.97 -15.82
C GLU A 208 -6.14 -2.91 -16.40
N LEU A 209 -5.15 -2.82 -15.50
CA LEU A 209 -3.74 -2.86 -15.85
C LEU A 209 -3.15 -4.23 -15.48
N ASN A 210 -2.45 -4.81 -16.44
CA ASN A 210 -1.66 -6.02 -16.22
C ASN A 210 -0.21 -5.79 -16.71
N PRO A 211 0.58 -5.00 -15.97
CA PRO A 211 1.97 -4.78 -16.32
C PRO A 211 2.78 -6.06 -16.12
N ALA A 212 3.75 -6.30 -16.99
CA ALA A 212 4.71 -7.37 -16.78
C ALA A 212 5.55 -7.08 -15.53
N VAL A 213 5.94 -8.14 -14.83
CA VAL A 213 6.76 -8.11 -13.62
C VAL A 213 8.06 -8.86 -13.87
N ASP A 214 9.18 -8.23 -13.56
CA ASP A 214 10.48 -8.89 -13.57
C ASP A 214 10.94 -9.09 -12.13
N VAL A 215 11.25 -10.33 -11.75
CA VAL A 215 11.77 -10.67 -10.41
C VAL A 215 13.27 -10.87 -10.49
N TYR A 216 14.01 -10.05 -9.77
CA TYR A 216 15.46 -10.06 -9.73
C TYR A 216 15.97 -10.64 -8.40
N TRP A 217 16.84 -11.64 -8.46
CA TRP A 217 17.75 -12.01 -7.37
C TRP A 217 19.04 -11.24 -7.59
N VAL A 218 19.18 -10.15 -6.85
CA VAL A 218 20.27 -9.20 -7.04
C VAL A 218 21.53 -9.75 -6.38
N ARG A 219 22.55 -10.03 -7.19
CA ARG A 219 23.81 -10.64 -6.73
C ARG A 219 23.59 -11.93 -5.97
N ASP A 220 22.84 -12.83 -6.54
CA ASP A 220 22.41 -14.08 -5.92
C ASP A 220 23.55 -14.90 -5.28
N GLU A 221 24.76 -14.84 -5.84
CA GLU A 221 25.94 -15.55 -5.33
C GLU A 221 26.74 -14.74 -4.29
N HIS A 222 26.45 -13.45 -4.11
CA HIS A 222 27.22 -12.55 -3.26
C HIS A 222 26.29 -11.70 -2.40
N HIS A 223 26.08 -12.10 -1.17
CA HIS A 223 25.25 -11.35 -0.23
C HIS A 223 25.79 -9.93 0.01
N SER A 224 24.88 -9.00 0.16
CA SER A 224 25.21 -7.61 0.41
C SER A 224 25.57 -7.38 1.88
N SER A 225 26.83 -7.15 2.19
CA SER A 225 27.24 -6.74 3.55
C SER A 225 26.82 -5.31 3.83
N ARG A 226 26.07 -5.09 4.91
CA ARG A 226 25.54 -3.77 5.30
C ARG A 226 25.69 -3.52 6.78
N LYS A 227 25.89 -2.24 7.12
CA LYS A 227 25.82 -1.78 8.50
C LYS A 227 24.35 -1.61 8.90
N ILE A 228 23.99 -2.05 10.08
CA ILE A 228 22.65 -1.96 10.64
C ILE A 228 22.67 -0.92 11.76
N ASN A 229 21.68 -0.05 11.82
CA ASN A 229 21.52 0.96 12.86
C ASN A 229 20.96 0.33 14.14
N ASP A 230 20.96 1.09 15.25
CA ASP A 230 20.46 0.63 16.55
C ASP A 230 18.95 0.30 16.55
N ASP A 231 18.19 0.88 15.64
CA ASP A 231 16.78 0.59 15.38
C ASP A 231 16.54 -0.55 14.38
N PHE A 232 17.59 -1.28 14.04
CA PHE A 232 17.63 -2.34 13.04
C PHE A 232 17.36 -1.89 11.60
N SER A 233 17.33 -0.61 11.32
CA SER A 233 17.26 -0.14 9.92
C SER A 233 18.59 -0.37 9.20
N ILE A 234 18.49 -0.69 7.90
CA ILE A 234 19.62 -1.05 7.03
C ILE A 234 20.22 0.23 6.44
N GLN A 235 21.51 0.45 6.69
CA GLN A 235 22.22 1.58 6.08
C GLN A 235 22.56 1.27 4.60
N GLN A 236 22.22 2.20 3.74
CA GLN A 236 22.63 2.20 2.32
C GLN A 236 22.39 0.84 1.62
N LEU A 237 21.15 0.33 1.73
CA LEU A 237 20.78 -0.95 1.10
C LEU A 237 21.17 -0.98 -0.38
N PHE A 238 20.93 0.10 -1.12
CA PHE A 238 21.27 0.21 -2.53
C PHE A 238 22.62 0.85 -2.72
N GLN A 239 23.40 0.31 -3.68
CA GLN A 239 24.62 0.98 -4.11
C GLN A 239 24.28 2.30 -4.81
N GLY A 240 24.84 3.37 -4.31
CA GLY A 240 24.73 4.69 -4.92
C GLY A 240 25.48 4.75 -6.24
N ARG A 241 25.02 5.62 -7.13
CA ARG A 241 25.74 6.01 -8.33
C ARG A 241 27.00 6.77 -7.93
N ASN A 242 28.16 6.34 -8.37
CA ASN A 242 29.38 7.15 -8.33
C ASN A 242 29.65 7.72 -9.73
N PRO A 243 29.25 8.96 -10.02
CA PRO A 243 29.35 9.53 -11.36
C PRO A 243 30.79 9.79 -11.81
N ASN A 244 31.79 9.69 -10.90
CA ASN A 244 33.17 10.03 -11.15
C ASN A 244 34.05 8.82 -11.55
N ILE A 245 33.49 7.61 -11.59
CA ILE A 245 34.26 6.43 -11.99
C ILE A 245 33.88 6.05 -13.42
N ALA A 246 34.55 6.61 -14.38
CA ALA A 246 34.52 6.15 -15.76
C ALA A 246 35.45 4.92 -15.92
N SER A 247 34.98 3.74 -15.46
CA SER A 247 35.68 2.48 -15.69
C SER A 247 34.82 1.52 -16.49
N ALA A 248 35.43 0.65 -17.27
CA ALA A 248 34.72 -0.42 -18.00
C ALA A 248 33.91 -1.35 -17.07
N ASN A 249 34.24 -1.32 -15.77
CA ASN A 249 33.63 -2.13 -14.71
C ASN A 249 32.66 -1.31 -13.83
N TYR A 250 32.14 -0.20 -14.34
CA TYR A 250 31.24 0.66 -13.58
C TYR A 250 29.86 -0.01 -13.41
N TYR A 251 29.45 -0.22 -12.17
CA TYR A 251 28.11 -0.67 -11.81
C TYR A 251 27.23 0.53 -11.43
N GLU A 252 26.21 0.79 -12.21
CA GLU A 252 25.33 1.95 -12.01
C GLU A 252 24.51 1.90 -10.73
N GLY A 253 24.46 0.75 -10.06
CA GLY A 253 23.70 0.51 -8.84
C GLY A 253 22.41 -0.25 -9.09
N ASP A 254 21.91 -0.88 -8.03
CA ASP A 254 20.75 -1.79 -8.11
C ASP A 254 19.48 -1.09 -8.60
N ARG A 255 19.35 0.23 -8.36
CA ARG A 255 18.21 1.02 -8.84
C ARG A 255 18.21 1.23 -10.35
N SER A 256 19.37 1.19 -11.00
CA SER A 256 19.45 1.39 -12.45
C SER A 256 18.98 0.18 -13.26
N LEU A 257 18.82 -0.99 -12.60
CA LEU A 257 18.29 -2.19 -13.25
C LEU A 257 16.91 -1.95 -13.87
N VAL A 258 16.13 -1.01 -13.33
CA VAL A 258 14.81 -0.62 -13.89
C VAL A 258 14.93 -0.04 -15.30
N ASN A 259 16.07 0.51 -15.68
CA ASN A 259 16.28 1.08 -17.01
C ASN A 259 16.30 0.02 -18.11
N LYS A 260 16.48 -1.26 -17.77
CA LYS A 260 16.46 -2.36 -18.73
C LYS A 260 15.04 -2.64 -19.26
N GLN A 261 14.06 -2.54 -18.37
CA GLN A 261 12.64 -2.70 -18.71
C GLN A 261 11.81 -1.63 -17.97
N PRO A 262 11.86 -0.37 -18.43
CA PRO A 262 11.31 0.77 -17.69
C PRO A 262 9.78 0.74 -17.55
N ASN A 263 9.10 -0.09 -18.34
CA ASN A 263 7.64 -0.24 -18.31
C ASN A 263 7.17 -1.46 -17.49
N HIS A 264 8.10 -2.27 -16.97
CA HIS A 264 7.77 -3.41 -16.13
C HIS A 264 7.79 -3.01 -14.65
N ILE A 265 6.93 -3.64 -13.85
CA ILE A 265 7.12 -3.66 -12.40
C ILE A 265 8.36 -4.51 -12.13
N GLN A 266 9.22 -4.03 -11.25
CA GLN A 266 10.40 -4.78 -10.87
C GLN A 266 10.35 -5.11 -9.38
N ILE A 267 10.52 -6.40 -9.06
CA ILE A 267 10.71 -6.90 -7.70
C ILE A 267 12.17 -7.29 -7.57
N GLN A 268 12.88 -6.71 -6.62
CA GLN A 268 14.28 -7.07 -6.34
C GLN A 268 14.39 -7.74 -4.99
N ILE A 269 15.03 -8.88 -4.94
CA ILE A 269 15.34 -9.65 -3.75
C ILE A 269 16.82 -9.48 -3.46
N HIS A 270 17.13 -8.93 -2.30
CA HIS A 270 18.50 -8.72 -1.82
C HIS A 270 18.72 -9.59 -0.60
N TYR A 271 19.88 -10.25 -0.51
CA TYR A 271 20.32 -10.94 0.70
C TYR A 271 21.30 -10.04 1.45
N VAL A 272 20.95 -9.65 2.67
CA VAL A 272 21.71 -8.71 3.49
C VAL A 272 22.33 -9.42 4.68
N THR A 273 23.66 -9.28 4.82
CA THR A 273 24.41 -9.74 5.99
C THR A 273 24.85 -8.53 6.80
N PRO A 274 24.56 -8.46 8.12
CA PRO A 274 25.01 -7.37 8.97
C PRO A 274 26.53 -7.40 9.19
N THR A 275 27.17 -6.23 9.19
CA THR A 275 28.62 -6.11 9.40
C THR A 275 29.01 -5.73 10.82
N ASN A 276 28.07 -5.22 11.61
CA ASN A 276 28.31 -4.67 12.95
C ASN A 276 27.49 -5.37 14.05
N LEU A 277 26.75 -6.41 13.71
CA LEU A 277 25.96 -7.20 14.66
C LEU A 277 26.49 -8.64 14.69
N VAL A 278 27.48 -8.91 15.53
CA VAL A 278 28.16 -10.23 15.60
C VAL A 278 27.21 -11.35 15.99
N GLU A 279 26.19 -11.04 16.79
CA GLU A 279 25.16 -11.98 17.26
C GLU A 279 24.23 -12.45 16.12
N TYR A 280 24.11 -11.67 15.03
CA TYR A 280 23.30 -12.00 13.86
C TYR A 280 24.19 -12.44 12.69
N ASN A 281 24.94 -13.54 12.88
CA ASN A 281 25.83 -14.11 11.87
C ASN A 281 25.02 -14.92 10.83
N TYR A 282 24.05 -14.28 10.18
CA TYR A 282 23.24 -14.83 9.11
C TYR A 282 22.82 -13.72 8.15
N TYR A 283 22.32 -14.10 6.99
CA TYR A 283 21.71 -13.16 6.05
C TYR A 283 20.19 -13.22 6.08
N SER A 284 19.55 -12.11 5.75
CA SER A 284 18.10 -12.00 5.66
C SER A 284 17.71 -11.44 4.29
N PRO A 285 16.64 -11.96 3.68
CA PRO A 285 16.13 -11.40 2.44
C PRO A 285 15.45 -10.06 2.69
N VAL A 286 15.66 -9.12 1.79
CA VAL A 286 15.07 -7.78 1.77
C VAL A 286 14.49 -7.53 0.39
N ILE A 287 13.23 -7.14 0.32
CA ILE A 287 12.54 -6.89 -0.93
C ILE A 287 12.52 -5.40 -1.24
N ALA A 288 12.80 -5.08 -2.50
CA ALA A 288 12.55 -3.78 -3.07
C ALA A 288 11.63 -3.92 -4.28
N MET A 289 10.86 -2.88 -4.56
CA MET A 289 9.94 -2.85 -5.70
C MET A 289 10.00 -1.49 -6.40
N TYR A 290 9.92 -1.54 -7.71
CA TYR A 290 9.71 -0.40 -8.57
C TYR A 290 8.40 -0.55 -9.32
N VAL A 291 7.58 0.51 -9.32
CA VAL A 291 6.35 0.59 -10.13
C VAL A 291 6.57 1.68 -11.19
N PRO A 292 6.44 1.36 -12.48
CA PRO A 292 6.66 2.31 -13.56
C PRO A 292 5.76 3.54 -13.48
N GLU A 293 6.27 4.68 -13.96
CA GLU A 293 5.52 5.94 -13.97
C GLU A 293 4.19 5.82 -14.74
N ALA A 294 4.18 5.09 -15.85
CA ALA A 294 2.97 4.85 -16.63
C ALA A 294 1.87 4.10 -15.84
N CYS A 295 2.25 3.13 -15.00
CA CYS A 295 1.32 2.47 -14.08
C CYS A 295 0.90 3.42 -12.95
N SER A 296 1.88 4.13 -12.40
CA SER A 296 1.75 5.08 -11.32
C SER A 296 0.78 6.22 -11.66
N GLU A 297 0.82 6.77 -12.87
CA GLU A 297 -0.12 7.80 -13.30
C GLU A 297 -1.56 7.29 -13.33
N LYS A 298 -1.81 6.07 -13.84
CA LYS A 298 -3.14 5.48 -13.85
C LYS A 298 -3.63 5.14 -12.44
N LEU A 299 -2.75 4.58 -11.60
CA LEU A 299 -3.04 4.32 -10.19
C LEU A 299 -3.28 5.62 -9.40
N SER A 300 -2.52 6.68 -9.68
CA SER A 300 -2.70 8.01 -9.07
C SER A 300 -4.02 8.66 -9.48
N ARG A 301 -4.54 8.37 -10.68
CA ARG A 301 -5.86 8.82 -11.09
C ARG A 301 -6.99 8.17 -10.29
N LEU A 302 -6.81 6.94 -9.83
CA LEU A 302 -7.72 6.34 -8.84
C LEU A 302 -7.72 7.13 -7.53
N VAL A 303 -6.53 7.50 -7.06
CA VAL A 303 -6.36 8.28 -5.82
C VAL A 303 -6.84 9.73 -5.99
N ARG A 304 -6.69 10.33 -7.18
CA ARG A 304 -7.14 11.72 -7.46
C ARG A 304 -8.62 11.80 -7.84
N LYS A 305 -9.22 10.71 -8.32
CA LYS A 305 -10.65 10.61 -8.63
C LYS A 305 -11.47 10.15 -7.42
N GLY A 306 -10.82 9.82 -6.32
CA GLY A 306 -11.43 9.54 -5.04
C GLY A 306 -11.54 10.78 -4.14
#